data_86a406f464154d6f96b276f7065b6116
#
_entry.id   86a406f464154d6f96b276f7065b6116
#
_cell.length_a   1.000
_cell.length_b   1.000
_cell.length_c   1.000
_cell.angle_alpha   90.00
_cell.angle_beta   90.00
_cell.angle_gamma   90.00
#
_symmetry.space_group_name_H-M   'P 1'
#
loop_
_entity.id
_entity.type
_entity.pdbx_description
1 polymer ?
#
loop_
_entity_poly.entity_id
_entity_poly.type
_entity_poly.pdbx_seq_one_letter_code
_entity_poly.pdbx_strand_id
1 'polypeptide(L)'
;MKTHFFDYDCVRIFFTGENVRTDFNVADYGIDFDYMEFGDRHLHLPLFALGNIEQNRALNKRENFCAYIVTNGGEKNNVLLREQFFDKLSQYKKVDSGGRHRNNIGHFVEDKHKWLQNYKFNLCFENSSYPGYLTEKLFDAYNAGCIPIYWGDTSLRVGFADNAGGGGI
;
A
#
# COMPACT_ATOMS: atom_id res chain seq x y z
N MET A 1 -11.93 6.86 -22.24
CA MET A 1 -13.23 6.41 -21.72
C MET A 1 -14.14 7.63 -21.80
N LYS A 2 -15.21 7.61 -22.60
CA LYS A 2 -16.19 8.71 -22.61
C LYS A 2 -17.00 8.55 -21.31
N THR A 3 -16.92 9.53 -20.45
CA THR A 3 -17.65 9.55 -19.17
C THR A 3 -19.07 10.03 -19.45
N HIS A 4 -20.01 9.11 -19.52
CA HIS A 4 -21.43 9.41 -19.76
C HIS A 4 -22.19 9.85 -18.50
N PHE A 5 -21.51 10.02 -17.35
CA PHE A 5 -22.18 10.37 -16.10
C PHE A 5 -22.78 11.78 -16.09
N PHE A 6 -22.35 12.67 -17.00
CA PHE A 6 -22.99 13.99 -17.19
C PHE A 6 -24.35 13.92 -17.88
N ASP A 7 -24.68 12.79 -18.49
CA ASP A 7 -25.95 12.61 -19.20
C ASP A 7 -27.12 12.32 -18.24
N TYR A 8 -26.82 12.17 -16.93
CA TYR A 8 -27.81 11.81 -15.92
C TYR A 8 -27.95 12.92 -14.88
N ASP A 9 -29.21 13.25 -14.53
CA ASP A 9 -29.55 14.13 -13.41
C ASP A 9 -29.64 13.27 -12.12
N CYS A 10 -28.47 13.01 -11.54
CA CYS A 10 -28.34 12.20 -10.32
C CYS A 10 -27.18 12.67 -9.45
N VAL A 11 -27.19 12.30 -8.18
CA VAL A 11 -26.07 12.51 -7.26
C VAL A 11 -24.88 11.68 -7.75
N ARG A 12 -23.73 12.34 -7.88
CA ARG A 12 -22.49 11.75 -8.37
C ARG A 12 -21.51 11.57 -7.22
N ILE A 13 -21.17 10.32 -6.97
CA ILE A 13 -20.19 9.96 -5.92
C ILE A 13 -18.95 9.43 -6.61
N PHE A 14 -17.82 10.11 -6.38
CA PHE A 14 -16.52 9.61 -6.82
C PHE A 14 -15.93 8.72 -5.72
N PHE A 15 -15.44 7.54 -6.11
CA PHE A 15 -14.69 6.64 -5.23
C PHE A 15 -13.48 6.11 -5.96
N THR A 16 -12.33 6.11 -5.31
CA THR A 16 -11.11 5.57 -5.88
C THR A 16 -10.25 4.83 -4.86
N GLY A 17 -9.61 3.75 -5.34
CA GLY A 17 -8.53 3.05 -4.66
C GLY A 17 -7.15 3.40 -5.23
N GLU A 18 -7.08 4.36 -6.15
CA GLU A 18 -5.88 4.77 -6.85
C GLU A 18 -5.48 6.19 -6.47
N ASN A 19 -4.25 6.59 -6.86
CA ASN A 19 -3.74 7.94 -6.65
C ASN A 19 -4.45 8.96 -7.57
N VAL A 20 -5.72 9.21 -7.31
CA VAL A 20 -6.56 10.18 -8.02
C VAL A 20 -7.41 10.92 -6.99
N ARG A 21 -7.43 12.23 -7.06
CA ARG A 21 -8.25 13.09 -6.19
C ARG A 21 -9.65 13.28 -6.75
N THR A 22 -10.60 13.50 -5.87
CA THR A 22 -11.95 13.92 -6.24
C THR A 22 -11.93 15.30 -6.90
N ASP A 23 -12.52 15.40 -8.08
CA ASP A 23 -12.82 16.69 -8.70
C ASP A 23 -14.27 17.10 -8.38
N PHE A 24 -14.44 18.04 -7.45
CA PHE A 24 -15.75 18.53 -7.01
C PHE A 24 -16.44 19.45 -8.05
N ASN A 25 -15.82 19.74 -9.18
CA ASN A 25 -16.52 20.33 -10.33
C ASN A 25 -17.34 19.28 -11.07
N VAL A 26 -17.05 17.99 -10.85
CA VAL A 26 -17.63 16.86 -11.57
C VAL A 26 -18.43 15.95 -10.64
N ALA A 27 -17.98 15.76 -9.41
CA ALA A 27 -18.60 14.91 -8.40
C ALA A 27 -19.28 15.75 -7.30
N ASP A 28 -20.41 15.27 -6.82
CA ASP A 28 -21.11 15.87 -5.69
C ASP A 28 -20.50 15.45 -4.35
N TYR A 29 -20.02 14.20 -4.27
CA TYR A 29 -19.33 13.61 -3.12
C TYR A 29 -18.06 12.89 -3.56
N GLY A 30 -17.06 12.87 -2.69
CA GLY A 30 -15.79 12.19 -2.91
C GLY A 30 -15.38 11.30 -1.75
N ILE A 31 -14.85 10.12 -2.10
CA ILE A 31 -14.25 9.16 -1.17
C ILE A 31 -12.89 8.80 -1.74
N ASP A 32 -11.84 9.29 -1.12
CA ASP A 32 -10.46 9.07 -1.57
C ASP A 32 -9.46 9.14 -0.41
N PHE A 33 -8.17 9.25 -0.74
CA PHE A 33 -7.07 9.24 0.23
C PHE A 33 -6.69 10.62 0.76
N ASP A 34 -7.23 11.71 0.20
CA ASP A 34 -6.83 13.04 0.61
C ASP A 34 -7.44 13.45 1.95
N TYR A 35 -6.67 14.23 2.71
CA TYR A 35 -7.19 14.98 3.84
C TYR A 35 -7.74 16.32 3.33
N MET A 36 -8.98 16.32 2.91
CA MET A 36 -9.67 17.54 2.48
C MET A 36 -10.81 17.89 3.42
N GLU A 37 -10.85 19.14 3.87
CA GLU A 37 -12.00 19.70 4.56
C GLU A 37 -12.94 20.33 3.52
N PHE A 38 -13.92 19.56 3.05
CA PHE A 38 -14.91 20.03 2.08
C PHE A 38 -16.34 19.81 2.62
N GLY A 39 -16.57 20.22 3.87
CA GLY A 39 -17.83 20.00 4.57
C GLY A 39 -18.16 18.53 4.72
N ASP A 40 -19.39 18.18 4.43
CA ASP A 40 -19.91 16.80 4.44
C ASP A 40 -19.75 16.07 3.10
N ARG A 41 -19.10 16.71 2.10
CA ARG A 41 -19.00 16.18 0.75
C ARG A 41 -17.77 15.31 0.50
N HIS A 42 -16.80 15.28 1.42
CA HIS A 42 -15.57 14.49 1.29
C HIS A 42 -15.38 13.56 2.48
N LEU A 43 -15.02 12.30 2.17
CA LEU A 43 -14.63 11.30 3.16
C LEU A 43 -13.22 10.80 2.83
N HIS A 44 -12.26 11.04 3.73
CA HIS A 44 -10.97 10.37 3.71
C HIS A 44 -11.15 8.91 4.10
N LEU A 45 -10.90 8.00 3.17
CA LEU A 45 -11.03 6.56 3.40
C LEU A 45 -9.82 5.80 2.84
N PRO A 46 -8.80 5.55 3.64
CA PRO A 46 -7.69 4.70 3.24
C PRO A 46 -8.16 3.25 3.07
N LEU A 47 -7.69 2.57 2.02
CA LEU A 47 -8.21 1.24 1.64
C LEU A 47 -8.07 0.17 2.72
N PHE A 48 -7.09 0.29 3.60
CA PHE A 48 -6.95 -0.65 4.71
C PHE A 48 -8.14 -0.62 5.68
N ALA A 49 -8.86 0.50 5.76
CA ALA A 49 -10.04 0.62 6.63
C ALA A 49 -11.19 -0.29 6.17
N LEU A 50 -11.13 -0.79 4.93
CA LEU A 50 -12.09 -1.76 4.39
C LEU A 50 -11.68 -3.22 4.67
N GLY A 51 -10.49 -3.45 5.19
CA GLY A 51 -9.96 -4.77 5.50
C GLY A 51 -10.02 -5.11 6.98
N ASN A 52 -9.87 -6.38 7.29
CA ASN A 52 -9.69 -6.84 8.66
C ASN A 52 -8.21 -6.80 9.04
N ILE A 53 -7.90 -6.25 10.21
CA ILE A 53 -6.56 -6.39 10.80
C ILE A 53 -6.55 -7.70 11.58
N GLU A 54 -5.94 -8.73 11.03
CA GLU A 54 -5.76 -9.99 11.72
C GLU A 54 -4.62 -9.89 12.73
N GLN A 55 -4.93 -10.14 14.01
CA GLN A 55 -3.92 -10.15 15.08
C GLN A 55 -3.13 -11.46 15.16
N ASN A 56 -3.19 -12.31 14.16
CA ASN A 56 -2.60 -13.64 14.22
C ASN A 56 -1.08 -13.58 14.03
N ARG A 57 -0.38 -13.16 15.07
CA ARG A 57 1.08 -13.14 15.17
C ARG A 57 1.62 -14.52 15.52
N ALA A 58 1.43 -15.51 14.68
CA ALA A 58 2.21 -16.72 14.80
C ALA A 58 3.67 -16.36 14.52
N LEU A 59 4.50 -16.35 15.59
CA LEU A 59 5.95 -16.15 15.52
C LEU A 59 6.63 -17.41 14.96
N ASN A 60 6.17 -17.88 13.81
CA ASN A 60 6.80 -18.98 13.11
C ASN A 60 8.21 -18.55 12.66
N LYS A 61 9.16 -19.45 12.77
CA LYS A 61 10.51 -19.24 12.27
C LYS A 61 10.44 -18.96 10.76
N ARG A 62 10.71 -17.72 10.37
CA ARG A 62 10.70 -17.31 8.96
C ARG A 62 12.08 -17.48 8.38
N GLU A 63 12.18 -18.23 7.30
CA GLU A 63 13.48 -18.58 6.71
C GLU A 63 13.91 -17.56 5.66
N ASN A 64 12.95 -17.04 4.90
CA ASN A 64 13.24 -16.12 3.81
C ASN A 64 13.45 -14.69 4.30
N PHE A 65 14.29 -13.95 3.58
CA PHE A 65 14.68 -12.61 3.99
C PHE A 65 13.59 -11.59 3.72
N CYS A 66 13.33 -11.27 2.46
CA CYS A 66 12.44 -10.19 2.08
C CYS A 66 11.61 -10.56 0.85
N ALA A 67 10.34 -10.22 0.91
CA ALA A 67 9.37 -10.36 -0.17
C ALA A 67 9.13 -9.03 -0.88
N TYR A 68 8.78 -9.11 -2.17
CA TYR A 68 8.34 -7.98 -2.97
C TYR A 68 7.25 -8.45 -3.95
N ILE A 69 6.11 -7.78 -3.97
CA ILE A 69 5.01 -8.11 -4.88
C ILE A 69 4.50 -6.84 -5.53
N VAL A 70 4.74 -6.70 -6.83
CA VAL A 70 4.20 -5.63 -7.64
C VAL A 70 3.73 -6.15 -8.99
N THR A 71 2.61 -5.60 -9.45
CA THR A 71 2.02 -5.97 -10.74
C THR A 71 2.47 -5.04 -11.84
N ASN A 72 2.56 -3.74 -11.54
CA ASN A 72 2.84 -2.70 -12.52
C ASN A 72 4.24 -2.12 -12.31
N GLY A 73 5.05 -2.19 -13.36
CA GLY A 73 6.28 -1.43 -13.51
C GLY A 73 6.03 -0.16 -14.35
N GLY A 74 7.05 0.63 -14.58
CA GLY A 74 6.98 1.78 -15.49
C GLY A 74 8.06 2.81 -15.24
N GLU A 75 8.09 3.86 -16.06
CA GLU A 75 9.10 4.91 -16.04
C GLU A 75 8.75 6.10 -15.13
N LYS A 76 7.63 6.05 -14.39
CA LYS A 76 7.27 7.12 -13.48
C LYS A 76 8.28 7.19 -12.31
N ASN A 77 8.64 8.39 -11.87
CA ASN A 77 9.66 8.63 -10.83
C ASN A 77 9.47 7.77 -9.55
N ASN A 78 8.23 7.56 -9.13
CA ASN A 78 7.93 6.77 -7.94
C ASN A 78 8.19 5.26 -8.14
N VAL A 79 7.98 4.78 -9.37
CA VAL A 79 8.32 3.39 -9.74
C VAL A 79 9.81 3.20 -9.76
N LEU A 80 10.57 4.17 -10.31
CA LEU A 80 12.04 4.13 -10.32
C LEU A 80 12.64 4.07 -8.92
N LEU A 81 12.12 4.86 -7.97
CA LEU A 81 12.57 4.82 -6.58
C LEU A 81 12.40 3.42 -5.96
N ARG A 82 11.23 2.83 -6.16
CA ARG A 82 10.90 1.49 -5.67
C ARG A 82 11.82 0.42 -6.26
N GLU A 83 12.10 0.52 -7.56
CA GLU A 83 13.00 -0.40 -8.26
C GLU A 83 14.46 -0.24 -7.84
N GLN A 84 14.92 0.99 -7.71
CA GLN A 84 16.28 1.26 -7.21
C GLN A 84 16.49 0.71 -5.79
N PHE A 85 15.48 0.85 -4.92
CA PHE A 85 15.56 0.29 -3.58
C PHE A 85 15.59 -1.24 -3.60
N PHE A 86 14.72 -1.87 -4.42
CA PHE A 86 14.72 -3.32 -4.63
C PHE A 86 16.09 -3.81 -5.10
N ASP A 87 16.69 -3.14 -6.10
CA ASP A 87 18.00 -3.51 -6.65
C ASP A 87 19.12 -3.39 -5.61
N LYS A 88 19.16 -2.29 -4.86
CA LYS A 88 20.15 -2.08 -3.80
C LYS A 88 20.01 -3.09 -2.66
N LEU A 89 18.79 -3.36 -2.22
CA LEU A 89 18.55 -4.34 -1.17
C LEU A 89 18.90 -5.76 -1.63
N SER A 90 18.64 -6.07 -2.92
CA SER A 90 18.96 -7.35 -3.51
C SER A 90 20.47 -7.61 -3.63
N GLN A 91 21.30 -6.56 -3.71
CA GLN A 91 22.76 -6.67 -3.64
C GLN A 91 23.25 -7.05 -2.23
N TYR A 92 22.56 -6.60 -1.18
CA TYR A 92 22.86 -7.00 0.18
C TYR A 92 22.41 -8.43 0.46
N LYS A 93 21.17 -8.73 0.16
CA LYS A 93 20.59 -10.07 0.34
C LYS A 93 19.41 -10.25 -0.61
N LYS A 94 19.29 -11.46 -1.18
CA LYS A 94 18.25 -11.77 -2.15
C LYS A 94 16.86 -11.35 -1.66
N VAL A 95 16.17 -10.54 -2.47
CA VAL A 95 14.75 -10.20 -2.32
C VAL A 95 13.98 -11.04 -3.33
N ASP A 96 13.02 -11.83 -2.87
CA ASP A 96 12.16 -12.62 -3.73
C ASP A 96 10.99 -11.77 -4.24
N SER A 97 10.82 -11.71 -5.56
CA SER A 97 9.75 -10.99 -6.23
C SER A 97 8.77 -11.93 -6.89
N GLY A 98 7.52 -11.95 -6.38
CA GLY A 98 6.47 -12.87 -6.81
C GLY A 98 5.36 -12.21 -7.65
N GLY A 99 5.45 -10.90 -7.95
CA GLY A 99 4.51 -10.17 -8.78
C GLY A 99 4.73 -10.40 -10.28
N ARG A 100 3.93 -9.72 -11.12
CA ARG A 100 4.14 -9.73 -12.58
C ARG A 100 5.38 -8.96 -12.99
N HIS A 101 5.65 -7.86 -12.30
CA HIS A 101 6.82 -7.04 -12.55
C HIS A 101 8.00 -7.54 -11.74
N ARG A 102 9.19 -7.67 -12.37
CA ARG A 102 10.45 -8.15 -11.77
C ARG A 102 10.36 -9.52 -11.10
N ASN A 103 9.52 -10.42 -11.62
CA ASN A 103 9.41 -11.77 -11.08
C ASN A 103 10.75 -12.49 -11.15
N ASN A 104 11.24 -13.00 -10.03
CA ASN A 104 12.50 -13.73 -9.94
C ASN A 104 12.38 -15.11 -9.26
N ILE A 105 11.14 -15.52 -8.96
CA ILE A 105 10.86 -16.85 -8.37
C ILE A 105 10.28 -17.86 -9.38
N GLY A 106 10.07 -17.43 -10.64
CA GLY A 106 9.66 -18.30 -11.75
C GLY A 106 8.16 -18.63 -11.83
N HIS A 107 7.34 -18.12 -10.89
CA HIS A 107 5.89 -18.30 -10.89
C HIS A 107 5.20 -17.10 -10.27
N PHE A 108 3.90 -16.95 -10.52
CA PHE A 108 3.10 -15.91 -9.84
C PHE A 108 2.65 -16.42 -8.47
N VAL A 109 2.62 -15.50 -7.52
CA VAL A 109 2.05 -15.73 -6.20
C VAL A 109 0.54 -15.56 -6.29
N GLU A 110 -0.19 -16.65 -6.11
CA GLU A 110 -1.67 -16.66 -6.12
C GLU A 110 -2.22 -16.18 -4.77
N ASP A 111 -1.70 -16.73 -3.67
CA ASP A 111 -2.07 -16.36 -2.30
C ASP A 111 -0.95 -15.54 -1.67
N LYS A 112 -1.09 -14.21 -1.76
CA LYS A 112 -0.12 -13.25 -1.23
C LYS A 112 0.07 -13.40 0.28
N HIS A 113 -1.03 -13.56 1.05
CA HIS A 113 -0.97 -13.65 2.50
C HIS A 113 -0.17 -14.87 2.95
N LYS A 114 -0.51 -16.05 2.43
CA LYS A 114 0.16 -17.31 2.74
C LYS A 114 1.64 -17.29 2.33
N TRP A 115 1.95 -16.69 1.17
CA TRP A 115 3.33 -16.59 0.70
C TRP A 115 4.17 -15.68 1.59
N LEU A 116 3.64 -14.51 1.98
CA LEU A 116 4.30 -13.56 2.86
C LEU A 116 4.65 -14.14 4.23
N GLN A 117 3.87 -15.07 4.75
CA GLN A 117 4.13 -15.73 6.05
C GLN A 117 5.50 -16.40 6.13
N ASN A 118 6.15 -16.68 4.99
CA ASN A 118 7.49 -17.27 4.95
C ASN A 118 8.62 -16.23 5.03
N TYR A 119 8.32 -14.94 5.01
CA TYR A 119 9.30 -13.85 4.91
C TYR A 119 9.39 -13.05 6.20
N LYS A 120 10.62 -12.60 6.53
CA LYS A 120 10.87 -11.69 7.68
C LYS A 120 10.41 -10.28 7.36
N PHE A 121 10.68 -9.82 6.14
CA PHE A 121 10.39 -8.47 5.67
C PHE A 121 9.52 -8.50 4.41
N ASN A 122 8.77 -7.42 4.19
CA ASN A 122 8.11 -7.18 2.90
C ASN A 122 8.31 -5.72 2.48
N LEU A 123 8.68 -5.50 1.22
CA LEU A 123 8.74 -4.16 0.64
C LEU A 123 7.32 -3.69 0.34
N CYS A 124 6.86 -2.69 1.09
CA CYS A 124 5.52 -2.13 1.05
C CYS A 124 5.55 -0.70 0.51
N PHE A 125 6.04 -0.54 -0.73
CA PHE A 125 6.14 0.76 -1.37
C PHE A 125 4.87 1.07 -2.13
N GLU A 126 4.26 2.20 -1.81
CA GLU A 126 3.08 2.68 -2.50
C GLU A 126 3.39 3.14 -3.93
N ASN A 127 2.34 3.34 -4.74
CA ASN A 127 2.49 3.87 -6.09
C ASN A 127 2.81 5.37 -6.10
N SER A 128 2.55 6.04 -5.00
CA SER A 128 2.80 7.46 -4.77
C SER A 128 3.11 7.74 -3.31
N SER A 129 3.65 8.94 -3.02
CA SER A 129 3.92 9.39 -1.67
C SER A 129 3.31 10.77 -1.47
N TYR A 130 2.24 10.82 -0.66
CA TYR A 130 1.63 12.06 -0.18
C TYR A 130 0.80 11.78 1.07
N PRO A 131 0.46 12.80 1.88
CA PRO A 131 -0.32 12.63 3.10
C PRO A 131 -1.67 11.96 2.82
N GLY A 132 -1.97 10.89 3.56
CA GLY A 132 -3.22 10.13 3.46
C GLY A 132 -3.18 8.94 2.50
N TYR A 133 -2.23 8.86 1.56
CA TYR A 133 -2.19 7.77 0.58
C TYR A 133 -1.61 6.50 1.17
N LEU A 134 -2.47 5.77 1.84
CA LEU A 134 -2.16 4.49 2.48
C LEU A 134 -3.08 3.39 1.94
N THR A 135 -2.49 2.41 1.27
CA THR A 135 -3.23 1.28 0.71
C THR A 135 -3.08 0.01 1.56
N GLU A 136 -3.56 -1.10 1.05
CA GLU A 136 -3.48 -2.41 1.68
C GLU A 136 -2.05 -2.93 1.91
N LYS A 137 -1.04 -2.39 1.20
CA LYS A 137 0.31 -2.98 1.16
C LYS A 137 0.99 -3.09 2.52
N LEU A 138 0.87 -2.04 3.34
CA LEU A 138 1.41 -2.04 4.70
C LEU A 138 0.74 -3.09 5.57
N PHE A 139 -0.60 -3.16 5.48
CA PHE A 139 -1.41 -4.05 6.32
C PHE A 139 -1.31 -5.51 5.89
N ASP A 140 -1.17 -5.78 4.59
CA ASP A 140 -0.92 -7.13 4.10
C ASP A 140 0.38 -7.71 4.69
N ALA A 141 1.45 -6.90 4.76
CA ALA A 141 2.68 -7.31 5.41
C ALA A 141 2.47 -7.56 6.90
N TYR A 142 1.79 -6.64 7.58
CA TYR A 142 1.52 -6.74 9.00
C TYR A 142 0.66 -7.96 9.34
N ASN A 143 -0.45 -8.17 8.62
CA ASN A 143 -1.35 -9.31 8.79
C ASN A 143 -0.66 -10.65 8.54
N ALA A 144 0.24 -10.70 7.54
CA ALA A 144 1.08 -11.86 7.31
C ALA A 144 2.20 -12.02 8.36
N GLY A 145 2.35 -11.05 9.28
CA GLY A 145 3.38 -11.00 10.31
C GLY A 145 4.77 -10.68 9.80
N CYS A 146 4.93 -10.12 8.60
CA CYS A 146 6.19 -9.55 8.13
C CYS A 146 6.48 -8.22 8.81
N ILE A 147 7.75 -7.87 8.90
CA ILE A 147 8.16 -6.49 9.21
C ILE A 147 8.06 -5.70 7.89
N PRO A 148 7.18 -4.68 7.80
CA PRO A 148 7.05 -3.89 6.59
C PRO A 148 8.24 -2.94 6.44
N ILE A 149 8.79 -2.86 5.22
CA ILE A 149 9.70 -1.80 4.80
C ILE A 149 8.86 -0.87 3.94
N TYR A 150 8.40 0.23 4.53
CA TYR A 150 7.35 1.06 3.96
C TYR A 150 7.86 2.36 3.36
N TRP A 151 7.25 2.77 2.25
CA TRP A 151 7.36 4.10 1.66
C TRP A 151 6.02 4.47 1.02
N GLY A 152 5.49 5.65 1.34
CA GLY A 152 4.18 6.09 0.81
C GLY A 152 3.65 7.30 1.56
N ASP A 153 2.67 7.11 2.39
CA ASP A 153 2.00 8.15 3.16
C ASP A 153 2.99 8.88 4.10
N THR A 154 3.18 10.17 3.86
CA THR A 154 4.08 11.01 4.67
C THR A 154 3.44 11.50 5.97
N SER A 155 2.15 11.34 6.14
CA SER A 155 1.42 11.66 7.38
C SER A 155 1.44 10.52 8.39
N LEU A 156 1.83 9.32 7.98
CA LEU A 156 2.10 8.19 8.86
C LEU A 156 3.29 8.52 9.78
N ARG A 157 3.10 9.44 10.68
CA ARG A 157 4.05 9.67 11.76
C ARG A 157 3.83 8.63 12.85
N VAL A 158 4.65 7.55 12.80
CA VAL A 158 5.43 7.12 13.95
C VAL A 158 4.68 6.60 15.18
N GLY A 159 3.38 6.34 15.10
CA GLY A 159 2.73 5.53 16.14
C GLY A 159 3.28 4.09 16.24
N PHE A 160 4.01 3.64 15.22
CA PHE A 160 4.67 2.34 15.22
C PHE A 160 6.05 2.33 15.89
N ALA A 161 6.77 3.45 15.92
CA ALA A 161 8.11 3.53 16.51
C ALA A 161 8.08 3.83 18.01
N ASP A 162 7.15 4.66 18.46
CA ASP A 162 7.08 5.05 19.87
C ASP A 162 6.59 3.93 20.79
N ASN A 163 5.82 2.96 20.27
CA ASN A 163 5.39 1.80 21.04
C ASN A 163 6.36 0.61 21.03
N ALA A 164 7.40 0.64 20.21
CA ALA A 164 8.45 -0.38 20.21
C ALA A 164 9.58 -0.11 21.21
N GLY A 165 9.58 1.08 21.83
CA GLY A 165 10.63 1.54 22.74
C GLY A 165 10.14 2.10 24.08
N GLY A 166 8.91 1.85 24.50
CA GLY A 166 8.37 2.28 25.79
C GLY A 166 8.85 1.42 26.94
N GLY A 167 10.12 1.53 27.25
CA GLY A 167 10.74 1.07 28.47
C GLY A 167 11.31 2.27 29.23
N GLY A 168 10.56 2.79 30.20
CA GLY A 168 11.07 3.37 31.42
C GLY A 168 11.64 4.80 31.37
N ILE A 169 11.11 5.75 32.02
CA ILE A 169 11.49 6.19 33.39
C ILE A 169 10.32 6.93 33.95
#